data_62fd4f6dc0ed19ea220f6ed0b9099137
#
_entry.id   62fd4f6dc0ed19ea220f6ed0b9099137
#
_cell.length_a   1.000
_cell.length_b   1.000
_cell.length_c   1.000
_cell.angle_alpha   90.00
_cell.angle_beta   90.00
_cell.angle_gamma   90.00
#
_symmetry.space_group_name_H-M   'P 1'
#
loop_
_entity.id
_entity.type
_entity.pdbx_description
1 polymer ?
#
loop_
_entity_poly.entity_id
_entity_poly.type
_entity_poly.pdbx_seq_one_letter_code
_entity_poly.pdbx_strand_id
1 'polypeptide(L)'
;MMFKKQQDAIINKVPNVDQLMDYHGLGEHERNVIKKENLAPVSLLTRLHNVFPQHSMLNRTSSSMFANAKNKYFGLAGFKQVCKILNENGIYLTDMEEREFFLQVYAFLATKHILSTIDWNNYQEDQVFQLIFPQPGMIDKKLVDKYKSIKDEKERMKWVIEYRDQTNPHDGKQMLNRPSFYDADGEFEAVDGGQHKYPQVFLLFDKTTQSCFAYCTYCFRHAQVRGDDDMFVQDNVEQVHTYLKKHKEVTDILITGGDAGYMPTKRLEEYLLPVIEDPELSHIRQIRIASRGLTYEPNIILDKKYTGTLKLFRKLIDHGVQVLWMGHFSTPKEILNIHTISAIRRLRASGIIVKSQSPMMNHISLFMDDNGKVDIDRSAQNWIDLGHVLMMLGMSFHSIYCARPTGEHGYFTAPLSAMSEIFGKVYRSLPSLGRPSRYITMTSSAGKTSLLGTVTVNGKKAFVLKFNEARNMEWMDEVYLAEYDEEENTIIKLKPFEGSEHFYEKELAQIEKALEKTSAIHLEKTPTLKE
;
A
#
# COMPACT_ATOMS: atom_id res chain seq x y z
N MET A 1 32.66 18.40 -2.27
CA MET A 1 32.80 18.89 -0.89
C MET A 1 31.90 18.17 0.12
N MET A 2 30.79 17.53 -0.29
CA MET A 2 29.90 16.76 0.61
C MET A 2 30.51 15.45 1.16
N PHE A 3 31.39 14.79 0.41
CA PHE A 3 32.00 13.52 0.85
C PHE A 3 33.07 13.63 1.94
N LYS A 4 33.65 14.80 2.15
CA LYS A 4 34.73 14.99 3.14
C LYS A 4 34.22 15.28 4.56
N LYS A 5 32.96 15.74 4.73
CA LYS A 5 32.37 15.98 6.06
C LYS A 5 31.83 14.72 6.75
N GLN A 6 31.73 13.58 6.03
CA GLN A 6 31.27 12.31 6.60
C GLN A 6 32.38 11.45 7.22
N GLN A 7 33.66 11.79 7.02
CA GLN A 7 34.78 10.98 7.52
C GLN A 7 35.14 11.23 9.01
N ASP A 8 34.67 12.32 9.60
CA ASP A 8 34.96 12.65 11.01
C ASP A 8 33.74 12.40 11.94
N ALA A 9 32.65 11.86 11.44
CA ALA A 9 31.55 11.43 12.31
C ALA A 9 32.01 10.22 13.11
N ILE A 10 32.06 10.34 14.43
CA ILE A 10 32.20 9.22 15.36
C ILE A 10 31.33 8.08 14.88
N ILE A 11 31.93 6.94 14.47
CA ILE A 11 31.21 5.77 14.02
C ILE A 11 30.37 5.28 15.20
N ASN A 12 29.12 5.68 15.24
CA ASN A 12 28.17 5.22 16.26
C ASN A 12 27.89 3.75 16.01
N LYS A 13 28.55 2.91 16.80
CA LYS A 13 28.34 1.47 16.75
C LYS A 13 26.96 1.15 17.33
N VAL A 14 26.13 0.44 16.58
CA VAL A 14 24.86 -0.07 17.14
C VAL A 14 25.15 -1.02 18.30
N PRO A 15 24.25 -1.15 19.29
CA PRO A 15 24.34 -2.18 20.32
C PRO A 15 24.51 -3.57 19.68
N ASN A 16 24.98 -4.54 20.48
CA ASN A 16 24.99 -5.91 19.98
C ASN A 16 23.55 -6.41 19.69
N VAL A 17 23.42 -7.44 18.88
CA VAL A 17 22.11 -7.92 18.41
C VAL A 17 21.22 -8.35 19.58
N ASP A 18 21.78 -8.92 20.66
CA ASP A 18 21.01 -9.32 21.83
C ASP A 18 20.40 -8.12 22.54
N GLN A 19 21.20 -7.05 22.74
CA GLN A 19 20.70 -5.80 23.31
C GLN A 19 19.64 -5.14 22.44
N LEU A 20 19.81 -5.15 21.13
CA LEU A 20 18.77 -4.63 20.22
C LEU A 20 17.48 -5.43 20.31
N MET A 21 17.58 -6.76 20.37
CA MET A 21 16.41 -7.63 20.54
C MET A 21 15.71 -7.41 21.88
N ASP A 22 16.49 -7.14 22.96
CA ASP A 22 15.95 -6.77 24.27
C ASP A 22 15.23 -5.42 24.21
N TYR A 23 15.87 -4.40 23.65
CA TYR A 23 15.30 -3.07 23.53
C TYR A 23 13.99 -3.05 22.73
N HIS A 24 13.90 -3.86 21.70
CA HIS A 24 12.73 -3.94 20.85
C HIS A 24 11.71 -5.02 21.29
N GLY A 25 11.96 -5.69 22.40
CA GLY A 25 11.00 -6.64 23.00
C GLY A 25 10.66 -7.85 22.13
N LEU A 26 11.65 -8.35 21.37
CA LEU A 26 11.49 -9.58 20.57
C LEU A 26 11.29 -10.80 21.48
N GLY A 27 10.37 -11.68 21.12
CA GLY A 27 10.13 -12.93 21.79
C GLY A 27 11.29 -13.93 21.61
N GLU A 28 11.35 -14.96 22.44
CA GLU A 28 12.42 -15.95 22.41
C GLU A 28 12.51 -16.68 21.06
N HIS A 29 11.35 -16.97 20.46
CA HIS A 29 11.32 -17.68 19.19
C HIS A 29 11.92 -16.83 18.07
N GLU A 30 11.48 -15.56 17.92
CA GLU A 30 11.98 -14.63 16.91
C GLU A 30 13.48 -14.40 17.08
N ARG A 31 13.96 -14.27 18.32
CA ARG A 31 15.40 -14.16 18.64
C ARG A 31 16.19 -15.37 18.14
N ASN A 32 15.66 -16.58 18.38
CA ASN A 32 16.30 -17.81 17.94
C ASN A 32 16.36 -17.89 16.40
N VAL A 33 15.30 -17.49 15.70
CA VAL A 33 15.27 -17.43 14.24
C VAL A 33 16.30 -16.41 13.72
N ILE A 34 16.32 -15.19 14.27
CA ILE A 34 17.25 -14.14 13.86
C ILE A 34 18.70 -14.59 14.01
N LYS A 35 19.05 -15.23 15.14
CA LYS A 35 20.41 -15.73 15.38
C LYS A 35 20.76 -16.89 14.49
N LYS A 36 19.91 -17.93 14.41
CA LYS A 36 20.16 -19.14 13.65
C LYS A 36 20.33 -18.87 12.16
N GLU A 37 19.50 -17.97 11.61
CA GLU A 37 19.51 -17.65 10.19
C GLU A 37 20.41 -16.43 9.87
N ASN A 38 21.09 -15.86 10.88
CA ASN A 38 21.95 -14.65 10.76
C ASN A 38 21.24 -13.51 10.03
N LEU A 39 20.02 -13.19 10.45
CA LEU A 39 19.17 -12.21 9.78
C LEU A 39 19.55 -10.76 10.09
N ALA A 40 20.26 -10.50 11.18
CA ALA A 40 20.62 -9.16 11.65
C ALA A 40 22.13 -9.05 11.99
N PRO A 41 23.06 -9.21 11.02
CA PRO A 41 24.50 -9.05 11.29
C PRO A 41 24.82 -7.64 11.79
N VAL A 42 25.58 -7.52 12.86
CA VAL A 42 25.96 -6.22 13.46
C VAL A 42 26.61 -5.29 12.42
N SER A 43 27.45 -5.82 11.53
CA SER A 43 28.08 -5.04 10.46
C SER A 43 27.07 -4.37 9.53
N LEU A 44 26.01 -5.08 9.15
CA LEU A 44 24.94 -4.51 8.34
C LEU A 44 24.16 -3.45 9.12
N LEU A 45 23.76 -3.74 10.37
CA LEU A 45 22.99 -2.83 11.20
C LEU A 45 23.78 -1.53 11.46
N THR A 46 25.07 -1.65 11.80
CA THR A 46 25.96 -0.49 12.00
C THR A 46 26.09 0.33 10.72
N ARG A 47 26.26 -0.31 9.57
CA ARG A 47 26.35 0.40 8.29
C ARG A 47 25.05 1.14 7.96
N LEU A 48 23.90 0.51 8.12
CA LEU A 48 22.60 1.15 7.90
C LEU A 48 22.38 2.34 8.85
N HIS A 49 22.70 2.18 10.12
CA HIS A 49 22.60 3.26 11.09
C HIS A 49 23.51 4.45 10.75
N ASN A 50 24.76 4.20 10.38
CA ASN A 50 25.73 5.27 10.08
C ASN A 50 25.41 6.02 8.78
N VAL A 51 24.80 5.33 7.80
CA VAL A 51 24.39 5.98 6.53
C VAL A 51 23.10 6.78 6.70
N PHE A 52 22.16 6.31 7.52
CA PHE A 52 20.84 6.92 7.72
C PHE A 52 20.53 7.17 9.20
N PRO A 53 21.37 7.92 9.95
CA PRO A 53 21.17 8.10 11.39
C PRO A 53 19.85 8.77 11.74
N GLN A 54 19.36 9.68 10.88
CA GLN A 54 18.12 10.44 11.07
C GLN A 54 16.86 9.55 11.03
N HIS A 55 16.92 8.41 10.31
CA HIS A 55 15.80 7.48 10.16
C HIS A 55 15.95 6.23 11.05
N SER A 56 17.17 5.96 11.53
CA SER A 56 17.49 4.68 12.15
C SER A 56 16.92 4.56 13.56
N MET A 57 16.30 3.44 13.84
CA MET A 57 15.85 3.02 15.16
C MET A 57 16.82 2.03 15.83
N LEU A 58 17.96 1.73 15.18
CA LEU A 58 18.90 0.69 15.62
C LEU A 58 19.71 1.06 16.87
N ASN A 59 19.73 2.35 17.24
CA ASN A 59 20.35 2.84 18.50
C ASN A 59 19.32 3.35 19.51
N ARG A 60 18.03 3.24 19.20
CA ARG A 60 16.99 3.67 20.13
C ARG A 60 16.66 2.53 21.09
N THR A 61 16.62 2.83 22.37
CA THR A 61 15.89 1.98 23.33
C THR A 61 14.42 1.99 22.93
N SER A 62 13.77 0.83 22.92
CA SER A 62 12.33 0.79 22.73
C SER A 62 11.70 1.76 23.72
N SER A 63 10.73 2.53 23.26
CA SER A 63 9.90 3.30 24.15
C SER A 63 9.32 2.34 25.18
N SER A 64 9.69 2.47 26.44
CA SER A 64 9.11 1.70 27.56
C SER A 64 7.59 1.83 27.63
N MET A 65 7.05 2.88 27.02
CA MET A 65 5.64 3.24 26.93
C MET A 65 4.76 2.07 26.44
N PHE A 66 5.20 1.33 25.42
CA PHE A 66 4.44 0.21 24.87
C PHE A 66 4.99 -1.17 25.26
N ALA A 67 5.95 -1.26 26.19
CA ALA A 67 6.57 -2.53 26.58
C ALA A 67 5.53 -3.57 27.02
N ASN A 68 4.55 -3.17 27.84
CA ASN A 68 3.47 -4.01 28.35
C ASN A 68 2.17 -3.86 27.55
N ALA A 69 2.20 -3.24 26.39
CA ALA A 69 1.04 -2.99 25.57
C ALA A 69 0.50 -4.28 24.91
N LYS A 70 -0.80 -4.30 24.60
CA LYS A 70 -1.42 -5.34 23.80
C LYS A 70 -0.82 -5.37 22.39
N ASN A 71 -0.84 -6.52 21.74
CA ASN A 71 -0.33 -6.65 20.37
C ASN A 71 -1.11 -5.82 19.35
N LYS A 72 -2.42 -5.61 19.57
CA LYS A 72 -3.30 -4.86 18.66
C LYS A 72 -4.34 -4.02 19.40
N TYR A 73 -4.67 -2.88 18.81
CA TYR A 73 -5.70 -1.94 19.23
C TYR A 73 -6.66 -1.68 18.07
N PHE A 74 -7.94 -1.91 18.29
CA PHE A 74 -8.94 -1.88 17.24
C PHE A 74 -10.10 -0.92 17.58
N GLY A 75 -10.56 -0.18 16.57
CA GLY A 75 -11.71 0.71 16.62
C GLY A 75 -11.55 1.86 17.62
N LEU A 76 -12.65 2.57 17.89
CA LEU A 76 -12.66 3.71 18.82
C LEU A 76 -12.21 3.30 20.24
N ALA A 77 -12.59 2.13 20.70
CA ALA A 77 -12.17 1.62 22.02
C ALA A 77 -10.65 1.40 22.08
N GLY A 78 -10.07 0.82 21.02
CA GLY A 78 -8.62 0.65 20.90
C GLY A 78 -7.88 1.98 20.84
N PHE A 79 -8.41 2.95 20.07
CA PHE A 79 -7.86 4.31 20.01
C PHE A 79 -7.84 4.98 21.39
N LYS A 80 -8.96 4.93 22.13
CA LYS A 80 -9.04 5.47 23.51
C LYS A 80 -8.07 4.80 24.48
N GLN A 81 -7.83 3.49 24.34
CA GLN A 81 -6.81 2.79 25.13
C GLN A 81 -5.39 3.28 24.82
N VAL A 82 -5.07 3.52 23.52
CA VAL A 82 -3.77 4.11 23.15
C VAL A 82 -3.65 5.52 23.68
N CYS A 83 -4.68 6.36 23.55
CA CYS A 83 -4.68 7.72 24.11
C CYS A 83 -4.46 7.72 25.63
N LYS A 84 -5.03 6.74 26.36
CA LYS A 84 -4.78 6.58 27.79
C LYS A 84 -3.30 6.32 28.08
N ILE A 85 -2.66 5.40 27.35
CA ILE A 85 -1.21 5.14 27.49
C ILE A 85 -0.40 6.40 27.20
N LEU A 86 -0.75 7.15 26.16
CA LEU A 86 -0.10 8.42 25.81
C LEU A 86 -0.22 9.45 26.93
N ASN A 87 -1.44 9.64 27.49
CA ASN A 87 -1.70 10.58 28.56
C ASN A 87 -0.93 10.23 29.84
N GLU A 88 -0.82 8.94 30.18
CA GLU A 88 0.00 8.45 31.31
C GLU A 88 1.49 8.76 31.11
N ASN A 89 1.94 9.02 29.88
CA ASN A 89 3.30 9.42 29.53
C ASN A 89 3.42 10.91 29.15
N GLY A 90 2.42 11.74 29.49
CA GLY A 90 2.47 13.20 29.28
C GLY A 90 2.20 13.65 27.84
N ILE A 91 1.70 12.78 26.96
CA ILE A 91 1.38 13.09 25.58
C ILE A 91 -0.15 13.22 25.44
N TYR A 92 -0.64 14.40 25.11
CA TYR A 92 -2.07 14.70 25.00
C TYR A 92 -2.40 15.06 23.55
N LEU A 93 -3.23 14.25 22.89
CA LEU A 93 -3.71 14.55 21.55
C LEU A 93 -4.83 15.60 21.63
N THR A 94 -4.75 16.60 20.75
CA THR A 94 -5.79 17.63 20.59
C THR A 94 -6.89 17.15 19.63
N ASP A 95 -7.97 17.95 19.53
CA ASP A 95 -9.04 17.78 18.53
C ASP A 95 -9.70 16.38 18.55
N MET A 96 -9.93 15.86 19.74
CA MET A 96 -10.42 14.50 19.96
C MET A 96 -11.76 14.23 19.26
N GLU A 97 -12.70 15.20 19.22
CA GLU A 97 -13.98 15.01 18.53
C GLU A 97 -13.82 14.82 17.02
N GLU A 98 -12.89 15.55 16.39
CA GLU A 98 -12.59 15.40 14.97
C GLU A 98 -11.93 14.03 14.69
N ARG A 99 -11.00 13.63 15.55
CA ARG A 99 -10.37 12.30 15.47
C ARG A 99 -11.39 11.18 15.65
N GLU A 100 -12.29 11.30 16.61
CA GLU A 100 -13.37 10.33 16.84
C GLU A 100 -14.35 10.28 15.66
N PHE A 101 -14.67 11.42 15.05
CA PHE A 101 -15.48 11.45 13.82
C PHE A 101 -14.80 10.71 12.68
N PHE A 102 -13.52 10.96 12.43
CA PHE A 102 -12.75 10.21 11.45
C PHE A 102 -12.85 8.69 11.70
N LEU A 103 -12.74 8.25 12.95
CA LEU A 103 -12.77 6.83 13.30
C LEU A 103 -14.17 6.20 13.17
N GLN A 104 -15.23 6.99 13.15
CA GLN A 104 -16.58 6.51 12.86
C GLN A 104 -16.85 6.35 11.36
N VAL A 105 -16.21 7.19 10.55
CA VAL A 105 -16.29 7.11 9.07
C VAL A 105 -15.36 6.02 8.54
N TYR A 106 -14.11 6.02 9.00
CA TYR A 106 -13.06 5.10 8.55
C TYR A 106 -12.82 4.01 9.60
N ALA A 107 -11.57 3.77 10.01
CA ALA A 107 -11.25 2.79 11.04
C ALA A 107 -10.00 3.20 11.83
N PHE A 108 -9.77 2.51 12.93
CA PHE A 108 -8.49 2.50 13.64
C PHE A 108 -8.04 1.08 13.86
N LEU A 109 -6.81 0.82 13.50
CA LEU A 109 -6.13 -0.43 13.84
C LEU A 109 -4.63 -0.15 13.93
N ALA A 110 -4.03 -0.43 15.07
CA ALA A 110 -2.60 -0.27 15.29
C ALA A 110 -2.02 -1.48 16.00
N THR A 111 -0.84 -1.92 15.55
CA THR A 111 -0.07 -2.96 16.25
C THR A 111 0.88 -2.33 17.25
N LYS A 112 1.28 -3.11 18.25
CA LYS A 112 2.34 -2.72 19.19
C LYS A 112 3.61 -2.30 18.44
N HIS A 113 3.97 -3.04 17.39
CA HIS A 113 5.16 -2.75 16.58
C HIS A 113 5.08 -1.35 15.99
N ILE A 114 3.98 -1.02 15.26
CA ILE A 114 3.88 0.29 14.60
C ILE A 114 3.85 1.45 15.61
N LEU A 115 3.17 1.27 16.75
CA LEU A 115 3.16 2.27 17.83
C LEU A 115 4.56 2.50 18.41
N SER A 116 5.40 1.47 18.46
CA SER A 116 6.79 1.57 18.93
C SER A 116 7.73 2.20 17.90
N THR A 117 7.33 2.35 16.64
CA THR A 117 8.14 3.00 15.59
C THR A 117 7.93 4.51 15.52
N ILE A 118 6.86 5.03 16.14
CA ILE A 118 6.59 6.48 16.20
C ILE A 118 7.59 7.17 17.12
N ASP A 119 8.10 8.33 16.70
CA ASP A 119 8.88 9.21 17.55
C ASP A 119 7.97 10.06 18.43
N TRP A 120 7.60 9.54 19.58
CA TRP A 120 6.66 10.19 20.48
C TRP A 120 7.15 11.51 21.08
N ASN A 121 8.45 11.81 21.00
CA ASN A 121 8.99 13.10 21.41
C ASN A 121 8.71 14.21 20.37
N ASN A 122 8.57 13.81 19.11
CA ASN A 122 8.24 14.71 17.99
C ASN A 122 7.17 14.09 17.08
N TYR A 123 6.10 13.54 17.69
CA TYR A 123 5.10 12.75 16.97
C TYR A 123 4.32 13.55 15.91
N GLN A 124 4.18 14.87 16.10
CA GLN A 124 3.45 15.73 15.15
C GLN A 124 4.12 15.78 13.76
N GLU A 125 5.46 15.70 13.73
CA GLU A 125 6.27 15.64 12.52
C GLU A 125 6.54 14.18 12.06
N ASP A 126 6.04 13.19 12.80
CA ASP A 126 6.34 11.80 12.55
C ASP A 126 5.47 11.22 11.44
N GLN A 127 6.09 10.74 10.38
CA GLN A 127 5.43 10.16 9.20
C GLN A 127 4.58 8.91 9.55
N VAL A 128 5.02 8.11 10.52
CA VAL A 128 4.29 6.91 10.95
C VAL A 128 3.08 7.29 11.79
N PHE A 129 3.18 8.37 12.57
CA PHE A 129 2.04 8.93 13.28
C PHE A 129 0.96 9.42 12.30
N GLN A 130 1.35 10.17 11.28
CA GLN A 130 0.44 10.62 10.21
C GLN A 130 -0.21 9.43 9.47
N LEU A 131 0.53 8.36 9.29
CA LEU A 131 0.07 7.15 8.60
C LEU A 131 -1.04 6.41 9.37
N ILE A 132 -1.02 6.42 10.70
CA ILE A 132 -1.86 5.57 11.56
C ILE A 132 -2.91 6.36 12.33
N PHE A 133 -2.59 7.57 12.76
CA PHE A 133 -3.48 8.38 13.58
C PHE A 133 -4.26 9.39 12.74
N PRO A 134 -5.59 9.46 12.90
CA PRO A 134 -6.37 10.53 12.28
C PRO A 134 -5.85 11.89 12.72
N GLN A 135 -5.73 12.82 11.79
CA GLN A 135 -5.25 14.17 12.04
C GLN A 135 -6.36 15.19 11.78
N PRO A 136 -6.34 16.34 12.46
CA PRO A 136 -7.17 17.49 12.09
C PRO A 136 -6.95 17.86 10.62
N GLY A 137 -8.02 18.15 9.90
CA GLY A 137 -8.00 18.47 8.48
C GLY A 137 -8.08 17.27 7.53
N MET A 138 -8.05 16.03 8.01
CA MET A 138 -8.32 14.85 7.19
C MET A 138 -9.77 14.75 6.73
N ILE A 139 -10.71 15.38 7.44
CA ILE A 139 -12.10 15.55 7.04
C ILE A 139 -12.38 17.05 6.86
N ASP A 140 -13.18 17.39 5.86
CA ASP A 140 -13.55 18.78 5.59
C ASP A 140 -14.17 19.45 6.83
N LYS A 141 -13.73 20.66 7.14
CA LYS A 141 -14.15 21.39 8.31
C LYS A 141 -15.67 21.57 8.41
N LYS A 142 -16.36 21.76 7.28
CA LYS A 142 -17.83 21.90 7.25
C LYS A 142 -18.53 20.63 7.74
N LEU A 143 -17.97 19.47 7.42
CA LEU A 143 -18.48 18.17 7.86
C LEU A 143 -18.19 17.96 9.35
N VAL A 144 -17.03 18.37 9.83
CA VAL A 144 -16.68 18.35 11.26
C VAL A 144 -17.63 19.27 12.04
N ASP A 145 -17.88 20.48 11.55
CA ASP A 145 -18.80 21.44 12.18
C ASP A 145 -20.25 20.89 12.20
N LYS A 146 -20.68 20.25 11.11
CA LYS A 146 -21.97 19.57 11.05
C LYS A 146 -22.05 18.41 12.06
N TYR A 147 -21.04 17.55 12.12
CA TYR A 147 -20.97 16.47 13.12
C TYR A 147 -21.11 17.00 14.55
N LYS A 148 -20.39 18.07 14.89
CA LYS A 148 -20.46 18.73 16.22
C LYS A 148 -21.82 19.37 16.51
N SER A 149 -22.56 19.82 15.49
CA SER A 149 -23.86 20.45 15.64
C SER A 149 -24.99 19.47 15.98
N ILE A 150 -24.88 18.19 15.56
CA ILE A 150 -25.90 17.18 15.84
C ILE A 150 -25.73 16.68 17.28
N LYS A 151 -26.64 17.07 18.16
CA LYS A 151 -26.55 16.74 19.60
C LYS A 151 -27.10 15.37 19.95
N ASP A 152 -28.14 14.92 19.24
CA ASP A 152 -28.65 13.56 19.42
C ASP A 152 -27.68 12.51 18.82
N GLU A 153 -27.29 11.57 19.66
CA GLU A 153 -26.26 10.57 19.27
C GLU A 153 -26.76 9.60 18.18
N LYS A 154 -28.07 9.27 18.18
CA LYS A 154 -28.64 8.37 17.18
C LYS A 154 -28.76 9.06 15.82
N GLU A 155 -29.22 10.33 15.81
CA GLU A 155 -29.26 11.12 14.58
C GLU A 155 -27.87 11.36 14.03
N ARG A 156 -26.91 11.66 14.90
CA ARG A 156 -25.51 11.84 14.52
C ARG A 156 -24.92 10.57 13.90
N MET A 157 -25.17 9.41 14.52
CA MET A 157 -24.68 8.12 13.98
C MET A 157 -25.35 7.79 12.64
N LYS A 158 -26.66 8.04 12.48
CA LYS A 158 -27.35 7.85 11.20
C LYS A 158 -26.72 8.71 10.10
N TRP A 159 -26.47 9.99 10.39
CA TRP A 159 -25.81 10.88 9.44
C TRP A 159 -24.39 10.46 9.10
N VAL A 160 -23.61 9.95 10.08
CA VAL A 160 -22.26 9.42 9.84
C VAL A 160 -22.31 8.22 8.89
N ILE A 161 -23.29 7.33 9.04
CA ILE A 161 -23.45 6.17 8.13
C ILE A 161 -23.78 6.65 6.72
N GLU A 162 -24.74 7.56 6.56
CA GLU A 162 -25.10 8.15 5.25
C GLU A 162 -23.90 8.82 4.57
N TYR A 163 -23.12 9.59 5.33
CA TYR A 163 -21.90 10.23 4.84
C TYR A 163 -20.85 9.19 4.43
N ARG A 164 -20.65 8.18 5.26
CA ARG A 164 -19.71 7.08 5.01
C ARG A 164 -19.99 6.35 3.70
N ASP A 165 -21.27 6.09 3.42
CA ASP A 165 -21.66 5.37 2.21
C ASP A 165 -21.39 6.21 0.94
N GLN A 166 -21.46 7.54 1.07
CA GLN A 166 -21.12 8.48 0.00
C GLN A 166 -19.62 8.62 -0.25
N THR A 167 -18.75 8.25 0.71
CA THR A 167 -17.30 8.37 0.58
C THR A 167 -16.64 7.15 -0.06
N ASN A 168 -17.42 6.15 -0.49
CA ASN A 168 -16.87 4.97 -1.15
C ASN A 168 -16.20 5.37 -2.47
N PRO A 169 -14.86 5.24 -2.60
CA PRO A 169 -14.14 5.66 -3.81
C PRO A 169 -14.33 4.71 -4.99
N HIS A 170 -15.06 3.62 -4.78
CA HIS A 170 -15.23 2.54 -5.74
C HIS A 170 -16.64 2.51 -6.31
N ASP A 171 -17.28 3.66 -6.46
CA ASP A 171 -18.61 3.89 -6.99
C ASP A 171 -18.97 2.99 -8.22
N GLY A 172 -19.28 1.73 -8.00
CA GLY A 172 -19.69 0.76 -9.01
C GLY A 172 -18.65 0.43 -10.10
N LYS A 173 -17.76 1.37 -10.48
CA LYS A 173 -16.79 1.16 -11.59
C LYS A 173 -15.72 0.11 -11.30
N GLN A 174 -15.43 -0.18 -10.05
CA GLN A 174 -14.53 -1.29 -9.71
C GLN A 174 -15.17 -2.64 -10.06
N MET A 175 -16.50 -2.76 -9.97
CA MET A 175 -17.22 -3.96 -10.30
C MET A 175 -17.12 -4.31 -11.79
N LEU A 176 -16.84 -3.33 -12.67
CA LEU A 176 -16.54 -3.58 -14.09
C LEU A 176 -15.27 -4.44 -14.30
N ASN A 177 -14.46 -4.63 -13.27
CA ASN A 177 -13.27 -5.48 -13.33
C ASN A 177 -13.54 -6.92 -12.87
N ARG A 178 -14.75 -7.23 -12.36
CA ARG A 178 -15.12 -8.57 -11.92
C ARG A 178 -15.18 -9.50 -13.12
N PRO A 179 -14.40 -10.59 -13.16
CA PRO A 179 -14.41 -11.52 -14.26
C PRO A 179 -15.55 -12.53 -14.13
N SER A 180 -15.91 -13.14 -15.26
CA SER A 180 -16.92 -14.19 -15.34
C SER A 180 -16.58 -15.19 -16.43
N PHE A 181 -17.20 -16.34 -16.37
CA PHE A 181 -17.11 -17.37 -17.40
C PHE A 181 -18.42 -18.17 -17.49
N TYR A 182 -18.61 -18.91 -18.58
CA TYR A 182 -19.66 -19.93 -18.67
C TYR A 182 -19.07 -21.28 -18.27
N ASP A 183 -19.75 -22.00 -17.39
CA ASP A 183 -19.37 -23.34 -16.98
C ASP A 183 -19.58 -24.39 -18.08
N ALA A 184 -19.48 -25.69 -17.76
CA ALA A 184 -19.66 -26.78 -18.71
C ALA A 184 -21.13 -26.95 -19.14
N ASP A 185 -22.06 -26.53 -18.29
CA ASP A 185 -23.52 -26.62 -18.53
C ASP A 185 -24.06 -25.36 -19.23
N GLY A 186 -23.17 -24.38 -19.50
CA GLY A 186 -23.52 -23.10 -20.12
C GLY A 186 -24.09 -22.08 -19.15
N GLU A 187 -24.00 -22.33 -17.83
CA GLU A 187 -24.43 -21.39 -16.82
C GLU A 187 -23.37 -20.30 -16.59
N PHE A 188 -23.84 -19.08 -16.33
CA PHE A 188 -22.99 -17.92 -16.12
C PHE A 188 -22.48 -17.90 -14.70
N GLU A 189 -21.15 -17.90 -14.54
CA GLU A 189 -20.44 -17.87 -13.27
C GLU A 189 -19.63 -16.59 -13.10
N ALA A 190 -19.85 -15.89 -11.99
CA ALA A 190 -19.07 -14.72 -11.58
C ALA A 190 -17.94 -15.12 -10.65
N VAL A 191 -16.74 -14.59 -10.86
CA VAL A 191 -15.62 -14.78 -9.92
C VAL A 191 -15.60 -13.60 -8.94
N ASP A 192 -16.40 -13.71 -7.88
CA ASP A 192 -16.71 -12.59 -6.96
C ASP A 192 -15.49 -11.94 -6.31
N GLY A 193 -14.48 -12.72 -5.97
CA GLY A 193 -13.23 -12.23 -5.41
C GLY A 193 -12.12 -12.01 -6.43
N GLY A 194 -12.47 -11.90 -7.73
CA GLY A 194 -11.53 -11.67 -8.81
C GLY A 194 -11.59 -10.26 -9.37
N GLN A 195 -10.46 -9.74 -9.83
CA GLN A 195 -10.40 -8.61 -10.76
C GLN A 195 -9.47 -8.96 -11.93
N HIS A 196 -9.98 -8.86 -13.15
CA HIS A 196 -9.22 -9.08 -14.37
C HIS A 196 -9.42 -7.90 -15.32
N LYS A 197 -8.65 -6.85 -15.10
CA LYS A 197 -8.67 -5.62 -15.90
C LYS A 197 -7.62 -5.64 -17.00
N TYR A 198 -6.46 -6.22 -16.72
CA TYR A 198 -5.32 -6.32 -17.62
C TYR A 198 -5.10 -7.78 -18.00
N PRO A 199 -4.90 -8.09 -19.28
CA PRO A 199 -4.88 -9.48 -19.75
C PRO A 199 -3.94 -10.40 -18.97
N GLN A 200 -2.76 -9.90 -18.58
CA GLN A 200 -1.73 -10.73 -17.96
C GLN A 200 -1.88 -10.91 -16.45
N VAL A 201 -2.77 -10.16 -15.79
CA VAL A 201 -2.81 -10.05 -14.33
C VAL A 201 -4.19 -10.31 -13.76
N PHE A 202 -4.30 -11.33 -12.94
CA PHE A 202 -5.48 -11.61 -12.13
C PHE A 202 -5.26 -11.16 -10.68
N LEU A 203 -6.15 -10.35 -10.13
CA LEU A 203 -6.15 -9.97 -8.72
C LEU A 203 -7.09 -10.90 -7.95
N LEU A 204 -6.58 -11.49 -6.87
CA LEU A 204 -7.33 -12.37 -5.97
C LEU A 204 -7.58 -11.70 -4.62
N PHE A 205 -8.84 -11.63 -4.22
CA PHE A 205 -9.31 -11.09 -2.94
C PHE A 205 -9.95 -12.21 -2.12
N ASP A 206 -9.13 -13.03 -1.48
CA ASP A 206 -9.64 -14.12 -0.66
C ASP A 206 -10.32 -13.60 0.61
N LYS A 207 -11.32 -14.32 1.11
CA LYS A 207 -12.05 -13.98 2.36
C LYS A 207 -11.13 -13.79 3.56
N THR A 208 -10.01 -14.49 3.62
CA THR A 208 -9.05 -14.41 4.73
C THR A 208 -8.17 -13.18 4.66
N THR A 209 -8.13 -12.47 3.51
CA THR A 209 -7.29 -11.28 3.32
C THR A 209 -8.02 -9.96 3.56
N GLN A 210 -9.28 -9.99 3.98
CA GLN A 210 -10.11 -8.77 4.09
C GLN A 210 -9.71 -7.84 5.24
N SER A 211 -8.91 -8.32 6.19
CA SER A 211 -8.37 -7.53 7.31
C SER A 211 -6.97 -7.02 7.02
N CYS A 212 -6.59 -5.95 7.73
CA CYS A 212 -5.22 -5.40 7.72
C CYS A 212 -4.52 -5.59 9.07
N PHE A 213 -3.19 -5.53 9.08
CA PHE A 213 -2.40 -5.53 10.33
C PHE A 213 -2.55 -4.22 11.11
N ALA A 214 -2.53 -3.09 10.38
CA ALA A 214 -2.87 -1.76 10.88
C ALA A 214 -3.65 -0.99 9.81
N TYR A 215 -4.37 0.06 10.22
CA TYR A 215 -5.20 0.84 9.31
C TYR A 215 -4.44 2.10 8.86
N CYS A 216 -4.30 2.27 7.56
CA CYS A 216 -3.74 3.48 6.96
C CYS A 216 -4.79 4.60 6.94
N THR A 217 -4.49 5.80 7.41
CA THR A 217 -5.40 6.95 7.39
C THR A 217 -5.87 7.33 5.98
N TYR A 218 -5.10 6.98 4.94
CA TYR A 218 -5.43 7.20 3.53
C TYR A 218 -5.99 5.95 2.81
N CYS A 219 -6.57 5.02 3.54
CA CYS A 219 -7.00 3.74 2.96
C CYS A 219 -8.07 3.95 1.86
N PHE A 220 -7.69 3.77 0.60
CA PHE A 220 -8.62 3.86 -0.53
C PHE A 220 -9.52 2.60 -0.67
N ARG A 221 -9.25 1.56 0.12
CA ARG A 221 -10.06 0.34 0.21
C ARG A 221 -10.81 0.27 1.54
N HIS A 222 -11.15 1.41 2.13
CA HIS A 222 -11.81 1.42 3.43
C HIS A 222 -13.14 0.66 3.43
N ALA A 223 -13.93 0.75 2.36
CA ALA A 223 -15.17 -0.01 2.19
C ALA A 223 -14.90 -1.53 2.21
N GLN A 224 -13.89 -2.01 1.47
CA GLN A 224 -13.45 -3.40 1.45
C GLN A 224 -13.06 -3.90 2.85
N VAL A 225 -12.24 -3.11 3.57
CA VAL A 225 -11.73 -3.49 4.91
C VAL A 225 -12.83 -3.50 5.98
N ARG A 226 -13.87 -2.68 5.79
CA ARG A 226 -14.99 -2.56 6.74
C ARG A 226 -16.11 -3.55 6.50
N GLY A 227 -16.13 -4.19 5.36
CA GLY A 227 -17.18 -5.13 5.00
C GLY A 227 -18.44 -4.45 4.44
N ASP A 228 -18.28 -3.31 3.74
CA ASP A 228 -19.38 -2.62 3.06
C ASP A 228 -19.82 -3.40 1.81
N ASP A 229 -20.99 -3.10 1.25
CA ASP A 229 -21.48 -3.67 -0.02
C ASP A 229 -20.49 -3.40 -1.18
N ASP A 230 -20.60 -4.12 -2.29
CA ASP A 230 -19.70 -4.01 -3.46
C ASP A 230 -18.25 -4.44 -3.23
N MET A 231 -18.03 -5.43 -2.38
CA MET A 231 -16.70 -5.96 -2.13
C MET A 231 -16.34 -7.12 -3.04
N PHE A 232 -15.01 -7.29 -3.20
CA PHE A 232 -14.43 -8.48 -3.81
C PHE A 232 -14.09 -9.48 -2.71
N VAL A 233 -14.82 -10.59 -2.63
CA VAL A 233 -14.57 -11.64 -1.64
C VAL A 233 -14.65 -13.01 -2.32
N GLN A 234 -13.53 -13.75 -2.30
CA GLN A 234 -13.46 -15.10 -2.85
C GLN A 234 -13.42 -16.14 -1.74
N ASP A 235 -14.34 -17.07 -1.79
CA ASP A 235 -14.36 -18.24 -0.94
C ASP A 235 -14.14 -19.54 -1.72
N ASN A 236 -14.54 -19.58 -2.98
CA ASN A 236 -14.48 -20.76 -3.84
C ASN A 236 -13.16 -20.81 -4.64
N VAL A 237 -12.23 -21.67 -4.21
CA VAL A 237 -10.91 -21.85 -4.85
C VAL A 237 -11.06 -22.48 -6.25
N GLU A 238 -11.95 -23.46 -6.39
CA GLU A 238 -12.15 -24.18 -7.65
C GLU A 238 -12.63 -23.26 -8.77
N GLN A 239 -13.50 -22.31 -8.43
CA GLN A 239 -13.98 -21.30 -9.38
C GLN A 239 -12.82 -20.46 -9.94
N VAL A 240 -11.86 -20.09 -9.09
CA VAL A 240 -10.66 -19.35 -9.52
C VAL A 240 -9.80 -20.20 -10.46
N HIS A 241 -9.58 -21.47 -10.14
CA HIS A 241 -8.81 -22.37 -10.99
C HIS A 241 -9.50 -22.61 -12.33
N THR A 242 -10.81 -22.81 -12.33
CA THR A 242 -11.61 -22.97 -13.57
C THR A 242 -11.50 -21.73 -14.45
N TYR A 243 -11.58 -20.54 -13.85
CA TYR A 243 -11.36 -19.29 -14.57
C TYR A 243 -9.96 -19.21 -15.19
N LEU A 244 -8.93 -19.45 -14.39
CA LEU A 244 -7.52 -19.36 -14.82
C LEU A 244 -7.19 -20.41 -15.91
N LYS A 245 -7.78 -21.60 -15.87
CA LYS A 245 -7.64 -22.61 -16.92
C LYS A 245 -8.17 -22.14 -18.28
N LYS A 246 -9.22 -21.32 -18.29
CA LYS A 246 -9.81 -20.73 -19.49
C LYS A 246 -9.06 -19.50 -20.00
N HIS A 247 -8.27 -18.83 -19.15
CA HIS A 247 -7.59 -17.57 -19.42
C HIS A 247 -6.07 -17.73 -19.43
N LYS A 248 -5.55 -18.27 -20.52
CA LYS A 248 -4.12 -18.57 -20.68
C LYS A 248 -3.22 -17.33 -20.80
N GLU A 249 -3.81 -16.18 -21.09
CA GLU A 249 -3.15 -14.86 -21.09
C GLU A 249 -2.76 -14.40 -19.68
N VAL A 250 -3.40 -14.91 -18.63
CA VAL A 250 -3.06 -14.61 -17.24
C VAL A 250 -1.80 -15.36 -16.86
N THR A 251 -0.72 -14.65 -16.67
CA THR A 251 0.58 -15.24 -16.26
C THR A 251 0.99 -14.82 -14.84
N ASP A 252 0.23 -13.93 -14.20
CA ASP A 252 0.57 -13.28 -12.94
C ASP A 252 -0.67 -13.22 -12.04
N ILE A 253 -0.59 -13.80 -10.85
CA ILE A 253 -1.63 -13.71 -9.82
C ILE A 253 -1.16 -12.75 -8.73
N LEU A 254 -1.91 -11.67 -8.50
CA LEU A 254 -1.69 -10.75 -7.40
C LEU A 254 -2.70 -11.01 -6.28
N ILE A 255 -2.26 -11.64 -5.20
CA ILE A 255 -3.07 -11.81 -3.99
C ILE A 255 -3.08 -10.50 -3.21
N THR A 256 -4.27 -10.00 -2.92
CA THR A 256 -4.52 -8.71 -2.27
C THR A 256 -5.77 -8.78 -1.37
N GLY A 257 -6.38 -7.65 -1.02
CA GLY A 257 -7.55 -7.55 -0.15
C GLY A 257 -7.41 -6.31 0.75
N GLY A 258 -7.61 -6.46 2.04
CA GLY A 258 -7.05 -5.56 3.05
C GLY A 258 -5.53 -5.79 3.09
N ASP A 259 -5.10 -7.01 3.46
CA ASP A 259 -3.67 -7.37 3.45
C ASP A 259 -3.48 -8.88 3.19
N ALA A 260 -2.77 -9.22 2.11
CA ALA A 260 -2.53 -10.62 1.72
C ALA A 260 -1.61 -11.38 2.69
N GLY A 261 -0.84 -10.68 3.53
CA GLY A 261 -0.01 -11.30 4.57
C GLY A 261 -0.82 -12.02 5.65
N TYR A 262 -2.14 -11.80 5.70
CA TYR A 262 -3.05 -12.52 6.60
C TYR A 262 -3.41 -13.94 6.12
N MET A 263 -3.22 -14.25 4.84
CA MET A 263 -3.65 -15.52 4.29
C MET A 263 -2.95 -16.71 4.98
N PRO A 264 -3.71 -17.65 5.58
CA PRO A 264 -3.13 -18.83 6.21
C PRO A 264 -2.40 -19.71 5.22
N THR A 265 -1.34 -20.40 5.66
CA THR A 265 -0.54 -21.32 4.82
C THR A 265 -1.43 -22.32 4.06
N LYS A 266 -2.36 -22.98 4.76
CA LYS A 266 -3.28 -23.94 4.14
C LYS A 266 -4.09 -23.32 3.00
N ARG A 267 -4.58 -22.08 3.19
CA ARG A 267 -5.35 -21.40 2.15
C ARG A 267 -4.47 -21.00 0.96
N LEU A 268 -3.22 -20.60 1.21
CA LEU A 268 -2.23 -20.39 0.15
C LEU A 268 -1.93 -21.70 -0.61
N GLU A 269 -1.82 -22.83 0.09
CA GLU A 269 -1.61 -24.15 -0.52
C GLU A 269 -2.78 -24.53 -1.44
N GLU A 270 -4.01 -24.30 -1.03
CA GLU A 270 -5.21 -24.57 -1.83
C GLU A 270 -5.18 -23.82 -3.18
N TYR A 271 -4.76 -22.55 -3.21
CA TYR A 271 -4.66 -21.77 -4.44
C TYR A 271 -3.40 -22.05 -5.26
N LEU A 272 -2.27 -22.28 -4.61
CA LEU A 272 -0.97 -22.20 -5.27
C LEU A 272 -0.33 -23.55 -5.61
N LEU A 273 -0.65 -24.64 -4.90
CA LEU A 273 -0.13 -25.95 -5.27
C LEU A 273 -0.61 -26.40 -6.66
N PRO A 274 -1.90 -26.21 -7.04
CA PRO A 274 -2.33 -26.56 -8.40
C PRO A 274 -1.58 -25.82 -9.51
N VAL A 275 -1.03 -24.63 -9.25
CA VAL A 275 -0.22 -23.89 -10.24
C VAL A 275 1.00 -24.68 -10.73
N ILE A 276 1.55 -25.56 -9.87
CA ILE A 276 2.72 -26.40 -10.19
C ILE A 276 2.38 -27.88 -10.34
N GLU A 277 1.19 -28.30 -9.96
CA GLU A 277 0.77 -29.71 -10.00
C GLU A 277 -0.23 -29.99 -11.15
N ASP A 278 -0.98 -28.98 -11.61
CA ASP A 278 -1.92 -29.09 -12.72
C ASP A 278 -1.33 -28.52 -14.03
N PRO A 279 -1.11 -29.34 -15.07
CA PRO A 279 -0.58 -28.87 -16.35
C PRO A 279 -1.41 -27.76 -17.01
N GLU A 280 -2.72 -27.69 -16.75
CA GLU A 280 -3.59 -26.65 -17.29
C GLU A 280 -3.34 -25.26 -16.69
N LEU A 281 -2.66 -25.18 -15.52
CA LEU A 281 -2.25 -23.93 -14.86
C LEU A 281 -0.76 -23.59 -15.11
N SER A 282 -0.06 -24.38 -15.90
CA SER A 282 1.37 -24.22 -16.17
C SER A 282 1.75 -22.88 -16.86
N HIS A 283 0.79 -22.11 -17.34
CA HIS A 283 0.99 -20.78 -17.92
C HIS A 283 1.20 -19.69 -16.83
N ILE A 284 0.86 -19.95 -15.57
CA ILE A 284 1.14 -19.02 -14.45
C ILE A 284 2.65 -19.02 -14.18
N ARG A 285 3.25 -17.84 -14.18
CA ARG A 285 4.71 -17.63 -14.03
C ARG A 285 5.08 -16.91 -12.75
N GLN A 286 4.12 -16.18 -12.17
CA GLN A 286 4.40 -15.25 -11.08
C GLN A 286 3.24 -15.20 -10.08
N ILE A 287 3.61 -15.17 -8.80
CA ILE A 287 2.68 -14.93 -7.68
C ILE A 287 3.16 -13.69 -6.93
N ARG A 288 2.29 -12.73 -6.70
CA ARG A 288 2.58 -11.53 -5.91
C ARG A 288 1.73 -11.48 -4.65
N ILE A 289 2.37 -11.25 -3.52
CA ILE A 289 1.72 -11.06 -2.21
C ILE A 289 1.75 -9.57 -1.88
N ALA A 290 0.61 -8.88 -1.97
CA ALA A 290 0.51 -7.46 -1.64
C ALA A 290 0.28 -7.27 -0.14
N SER A 291 1.29 -6.76 0.58
CA SER A 291 1.20 -6.67 2.04
C SER A 291 2.01 -5.53 2.62
N ARG A 292 1.45 -4.86 3.63
CA ARG A 292 2.16 -3.98 4.57
C ARG A 292 2.66 -4.71 5.82
N GLY A 293 2.57 -6.03 5.89
CA GLY A 293 3.01 -6.82 7.04
C GLY A 293 4.45 -6.53 7.45
N LEU A 294 5.36 -6.26 6.52
CA LEU A 294 6.74 -5.86 6.81
C LEU A 294 6.86 -4.53 7.57
N THR A 295 5.91 -3.61 7.39
CA THR A 295 5.86 -2.34 8.13
C THR A 295 5.08 -2.48 9.43
N TYR A 296 3.94 -3.19 9.40
CA TYR A 296 2.96 -3.15 10.47
C TYR A 296 3.11 -4.28 11.50
N GLU A 297 3.53 -5.45 11.07
CA GLU A 297 3.69 -6.64 11.92
C GLU A 297 4.78 -7.57 11.37
N PRO A 298 6.03 -7.10 11.24
CA PRO A 298 7.12 -7.90 10.65
C PRO A 298 7.39 -9.22 11.40
N ASN A 299 7.03 -9.28 12.67
CA ASN A 299 7.24 -10.47 13.50
C ASN A 299 6.46 -11.70 13.01
N ILE A 300 5.37 -11.50 12.27
CA ILE A 300 4.65 -12.64 11.65
C ILE A 300 5.57 -13.45 10.74
N ILE A 301 6.47 -12.77 10.00
CA ILE A 301 7.44 -13.43 9.12
C ILE A 301 8.49 -14.20 9.94
N LEU A 302 8.78 -13.76 11.16
CA LEU A 302 9.73 -14.40 12.07
C LEU A 302 9.10 -15.52 12.90
N ASP A 303 7.77 -15.59 12.96
CA ASP A 303 7.03 -16.61 13.71
C ASP A 303 7.26 -18.02 13.12
N LYS A 304 7.22 -19.04 14.01
CA LYS A 304 7.35 -20.45 13.63
C LYS A 304 6.26 -20.88 12.64
N LYS A 305 5.05 -20.37 12.81
CA LYS A 305 3.90 -20.70 11.97
C LYS A 305 4.12 -20.29 10.51
N TYR A 306 4.89 -19.24 10.28
CA TYR A 306 5.18 -18.75 8.93
C TYR A 306 6.18 -19.63 8.16
N THR A 307 6.87 -20.55 8.84
CA THR A 307 7.81 -21.49 8.21
C THR A 307 7.14 -22.37 7.15
N GLY A 308 5.88 -22.76 7.34
CA GLY A 308 5.09 -23.48 6.33
C GLY A 308 4.91 -22.67 5.05
N THR A 309 4.51 -21.40 5.18
CA THR A 309 4.38 -20.47 4.06
C THR A 309 5.68 -20.28 3.29
N LEU A 310 6.81 -20.12 3.99
CA LEU A 310 8.13 -20.01 3.34
C LEU A 310 8.51 -21.28 2.57
N LYS A 311 8.18 -22.47 3.08
CA LYS A 311 8.41 -23.75 2.39
C LYS A 311 7.54 -23.86 1.14
N LEU A 312 6.26 -23.47 1.21
CA LEU A 312 5.39 -23.41 0.04
C LEU A 312 5.96 -22.50 -1.04
N PHE A 313 6.34 -21.27 -0.68
CA PHE A 313 6.91 -20.32 -1.61
C PHE A 313 8.22 -20.84 -2.24
N ARG A 314 9.06 -21.50 -1.44
CA ARG A 314 10.27 -22.14 -1.95
C ARG A 314 9.94 -23.26 -2.96
N LYS A 315 8.94 -24.11 -2.67
CA LYS A 315 8.46 -25.15 -3.58
C LYS A 315 8.03 -24.56 -4.93
N LEU A 316 7.26 -23.45 -4.91
CA LEU A 316 6.85 -22.75 -6.14
C LEU A 316 8.05 -22.24 -6.94
N ILE A 317 9.02 -21.60 -6.27
CA ILE A 317 10.23 -21.06 -6.88
C ILE A 317 11.06 -22.19 -7.53
N ASP A 318 11.23 -23.31 -6.86
CA ASP A 318 11.97 -24.48 -7.36
C ASP A 318 11.28 -25.12 -8.58
N HIS A 319 9.98 -24.87 -8.79
CA HIS A 319 9.22 -25.28 -9.99
C HIS A 319 9.12 -24.18 -11.05
N GLY A 320 9.86 -23.08 -10.91
CA GLY A 320 9.90 -21.99 -11.91
C GLY A 320 8.79 -20.95 -11.78
N VAL A 321 8.01 -20.96 -10.71
CA VAL A 321 7.02 -19.91 -10.42
C VAL A 321 7.65 -18.88 -9.50
N GLN A 322 7.84 -17.67 -9.99
CA GLN A 322 8.45 -16.60 -9.20
C GLN A 322 7.49 -16.09 -8.11
N VAL A 323 7.96 -15.96 -6.88
CA VAL A 323 7.19 -15.38 -5.78
C VAL A 323 7.76 -14.02 -5.41
N LEU A 324 6.88 -13.00 -5.38
CA LEU A 324 7.23 -11.63 -5.02
C LEU A 324 6.41 -11.16 -3.82
N TRP A 325 7.08 -10.49 -2.89
CA TRP A 325 6.44 -9.71 -1.85
C TRP A 325 6.37 -8.24 -2.27
N MET A 326 5.16 -7.74 -2.50
CA MET A 326 4.91 -6.36 -2.85
C MET A 326 4.72 -5.57 -1.56
N GLY A 327 5.84 -5.09 -1.00
CA GLY A 327 5.86 -4.28 0.20
C GLY A 327 5.42 -2.84 -0.07
N HIS A 328 4.93 -2.17 0.98
CA HIS A 328 4.55 -0.78 0.91
C HIS A 328 5.34 -0.01 1.98
N PHE A 329 6.28 0.82 1.53
CA PHE A 329 7.13 1.64 2.38
C PHE A 329 7.10 3.09 1.88
N SER A 330 6.82 4.03 2.76
CA SER A 330 6.72 5.46 2.46
C SER A 330 7.93 6.25 2.96
N THR A 331 8.68 5.68 3.92
CA THR A 331 9.86 6.29 4.54
C THR A 331 10.88 5.22 4.95
N PRO A 332 12.18 5.54 4.94
CA PRO A 332 13.23 4.65 5.46
C PRO A 332 12.99 4.18 6.91
N LYS A 333 12.34 5.01 7.73
CA LYS A 333 12.04 4.72 9.13
C LYS A 333 11.24 3.43 9.32
N GLU A 334 10.31 3.13 8.40
CA GLU A 334 9.52 1.90 8.43
C GLU A 334 10.38 0.62 8.30
N ILE A 335 11.59 0.75 7.75
CA ILE A 335 12.51 -0.38 7.48
C ILE A 335 13.64 -0.45 8.50
N LEU A 336 14.17 0.69 8.95
CA LEU A 336 15.42 0.77 9.72
C LEU A 336 15.24 0.40 11.20
N ASN A 337 14.63 -0.75 11.44
CA ASN A 337 14.50 -1.41 12.74
C ASN A 337 14.82 -2.90 12.62
N ILE A 338 15.18 -3.54 13.72
CA ILE A 338 15.64 -4.95 13.71
C ILE A 338 14.56 -5.94 13.25
N HIS A 339 13.29 -5.67 13.56
CA HIS A 339 12.18 -6.54 13.18
C HIS A 339 12.01 -6.60 11.66
N THR A 340 11.86 -5.42 11.04
CA THR A 340 11.63 -5.31 9.59
C THR A 340 12.84 -5.77 8.79
N ILE A 341 14.06 -5.39 9.18
CA ILE A 341 15.30 -5.85 8.53
C ILE A 341 15.38 -7.38 8.57
N SER A 342 15.13 -8.00 9.71
CA SER A 342 15.18 -9.45 9.88
C SER A 342 14.11 -10.17 9.05
N ALA A 343 12.87 -9.64 9.03
CA ALA A 343 11.78 -10.18 8.24
C ALA A 343 12.06 -10.11 6.72
N ILE A 344 12.54 -8.97 6.23
CA ILE A 344 12.95 -8.82 4.83
C ILE A 344 14.04 -9.83 4.47
N ARG A 345 15.07 -9.97 5.30
CA ARG A 345 16.17 -10.89 5.05
C ARG A 345 15.71 -12.36 5.07
N ARG A 346 14.74 -12.71 5.92
CA ARG A 346 14.16 -14.04 5.97
C ARG A 346 13.39 -14.39 4.69
N LEU A 347 12.53 -13.47 4.20
CA LEU A 347 11.85 -13.65 2.91
C LEU A 347 12.86 -13.87 1.78
N ARG A 348 13.89 -13.01 1.72
CA ARG A 348 14.90 -13.10 0.66
C ARG A 348 15.76 -14.37 0.74
N ALA A 349 16.11 -14.81 1.95
CA ALA A 349 16.83 -16.08 2.16
C ALA A 349 16.01 -17.30 1.66
N SER A 350 14.68 -17.17 1.64
CA SER A 350 13.76 -18.17 1.07
C SER A 350 13.56 -18.03 -0.44
N GLY A 351 14.30 -17.15 -1.13
CA GLY A 351 14.22 -16.93 -2.59
C GLY A 351 13.13 -15.93 -3.03
N ILE A 352 12.40 -15.35 -2.10
CA ILE A 352 11.32 -14.39 -2.39
C ILE A 352 11.92 -13.04 -2.77
N ILE A 353 11.45 -12.47 -3.88
CA ILE A 353 11.82 -11.11 -4.30
C ILE A 353 10.95 -10.12 -3.55
N VAL A 354 11.57 -9.15 -2.88
CA VAL A 354 10.86 -8.08 -2.18
C VAL A 354 10.97 -6.79 -2.99
N LYS A 355 9.83 -6.21 -3.37
CA LYS A 355 9.74 -4.93 -4.08
C LYS A 355 8.88 -3.94 -3.30
N SER A 356 9.20 -2.65 -3.42
CA SER A 356 8.43 -1.56 -2.82
C SER A 356 7.52 -0.89 -3.84
N GLN A 357 6.27 -0.65 -3.44
CA GLN A 357 5.32 0.19 -4.18
C GLN A 357 4.58 1.10 -3.20
N SER A 358 4.55 2.39 -3.45
CA SER A 358 3.94 3.35 -2.54
C SER A 358 3.49 4.62 -3.26
N PRO A 359 2.41 5.26 -2.82
CA PRO A 359 2.02 6.57 -3.33
C PRO A 359 2.86 7.71 -2.72
N MET A 360 3.05 8.77 -3.50
CA MET A 360 3.50 10.06 -2.99
C MET A 360 2.33 10.74 -2.29
N MET A 361 2.49 11.06 -1.01
CA MET A 361 1.42 11.63 -0.19
C MET A 361 1.96 12.68 0.77
N ASN A 362 1.30 13.83 0.82
CA ASN A 362 1.58 14.86 1.81
C ASN A 362 1.56 14.28 3.22
N HIS A 363 2.38 14.81 4.09
CA HIS A 363 2.53 14.44 5.51
C HIS A 363 3.11 13.04 5.78
N ILE A 364 3.16 12.15 4.78
CA ILE A 364 3.66 10.77 4.96
C ILE A 364 4.96 10.56 4.20
N SER A 365 4.97 10.71 2.88
CA SER A 365 6.16 10.54 2.04
C SER A 365 6.63 11.84 1.38
N LEU A 366 5.81 12.87 1.46
CA LEU A 366 6.11 14.25 1.09
C LEU A 366 5.99 15.14 2.31
N PHE A 367 6.74 16.23 2.31
CA PHE A 367 6.79 17.22 3.38
C PHE A 367 6.29 18.56 2.88
N MET A 368 5.73 19.36 3.78
CA MET A 368 5.30 20.71 3.48
C MET A 368 6.32 21.70 4.03
N ASP A 369 6.47 22.82 3.35
CA ASP A 369 7.23 23.98 3.84
C ASP A 369 6.34 24.84 4.79
N ASP A 370 6.92 25.89 5.35
CA ASP A 370 6.23 26.81 6.27
C ASP A 370 5.08 27.60 5.61
N ASN A 371 5.01 27.61 4.27
CA ASN A 371 3.96 28.25 3.47
C ASN A 371 2.84 27.27 3.06
N GLY A 372 2.92 26.02 3.51
CA GLY A 372 1.96 24.98 3.15
C GLY A 372 2.12 24.45 1.72
N LYS A 373 3.28 24.66 1.06
CA LYS A 373 3.63 24.06 -0.22
C LYS A 373 4.50 22.83 -0.02
N VAL A 374 4.53 21.96 -1.03
CA VAL A 374 5.40 20.78 -0.99
C VAL A 374 6.86 21.19 -1.00
N ASP A 375 7.59 20.81 0.04
CA ASP A 375 9.05 20.93 0.10
C ASP A 375 9.68 19.86 -0.81
N ILE A 376 10.04 20.29 -2.02
CA ILE A 376 10.55 19.42 -3.08
C ILE A 376 11.85 18.72 -2.65
N ASP A 377 12.77 19.44 -2.01
CA ASP A 377 14.09 18.90 -1.68
C ASP A 377 14.02 17.90 -0.53
N ARG A 378 13.32 18.24 0.54
CA ARG A 378 13.12 17.36 1.69
C ARG A 378 12.34 16.11 1.29
N SER A 379 11.30 16.27 0.45
CA SER A 379 10.51 15.15 -0.07
C SER A 379 11.34 14.25 -0.98
N ALA A 380 12.11 14.80 -1.90
CA ALA A 380 13.01 14.03 -2.76
C ALA A 380 14.05 13.25 -1.94
N GLN A 381 14.61 13.86 -0.89
CA GLN A 381 15.61 13.21 -0.03
C GLN A 381 15.01 11.97 0.68
N ASN A 382 13.77 12.04 1.19
CA ASN A 382 13.08 10.88 1.76
C ASN A 382 13.01 9.69 0.78
N TRP A 383 12.65 9.95 -0.47
CA TRP A 383 12.56 8.91 -1.50
C TRP A 383 13.93 8.40 -1.96
N ILE A 384 14.95 9.27 -2.00
CA ILE A 384 16.33 8.88 -2.30
C ILE A 384 16.87 7.98 -1.19
N ASP A 385 16.70 8.37 0.07
CA ASP A 385 17.12 7.58 1.22
C ASP A 385 16.40 6.23 1.24
N LEU A 386 15.09 6.22 0.99
CA LEU A 386 14.32 4.98 0.86
C LEU A 386 14.90 4.08 -0.24
N GLY A 387 15.19 4.62 -1.42
CA GLY A 387 15.80 3.86 -2.51
C GLY A 387 17.15 3.24 -2.14
N HIS A 388 18.00 3.99 -1.44
CA HIS A 388 19.28 3.47 -0.95
C HIS A 388 19.11 2.38 0.12
N VAL A 389 18.18 2.53 1.07
CA VAL A 389 17.86 1.50 2.07
C VAL A 389 17.34 0.22 1.39
N LEU A 390 16.45 0.37 0.41
CA LEU A 390 15.96 -0.77 -0.38
C LEU A 390 17.12 -1.53 -1.03
N MET A 391 18.02 -0.83 -1.72
CA MET A 391 19.20 -1.44 -2.37
C MET A 391 20.12 -2.14 -1.37
N MET A 392 20.42 -1.51 -0.21
CA MET A 392 21.29 -2.10 0.81
C MET A 392 20.71 -3.40 1.39
N LEU A 393 19.39 -3.56 1.37
CA LEU A 393 18.70 -4.78 1.78
C LEU A 393 18.39 -5.71 0.60
N GLY A 394 18.87 -5.38 -0.61
CA GLY A 394 18.67 -6.16 -1.84
C GLY A 394 17.22 -6.18 -2.31
N MET A 395 16.51 -5.10 -2.07
CA MET A 395 15.18 -4.82 -2.61
C MET A 395 15.27 -3.76 -3.71
N SER A 396 14.16 -3.51 -4.38
CA SER A 396 14.06 -2.43 -5.38
C SER A 396 12.67 -1.81 -5.38
N PHE A 397 12.54 -0.62 -5.94
CA PHE A 397 11.24 -0.08 -6.29
C PHE A 397 10.57 -0.90 -7.39
N HIS A 398 9.24 -1.06 -7.27
CA HIS A 398 8.38 -1.44 -8.38
C HIS A 398 7.75 -0.20 -9.00
N SER A 399 6.98 0.56 -8.21
CA SER A 399 6.28 1.75 -8.69
C SER A 399 6.15 2.80 -7.60
N ILE A 400 6.16 4.06 -8.02
CA ILE A 400 5.71 5.18 -7.20
C ILE A 400 4.39 5.67 -7.81
N TYR A 401 3.36 5.85 -6.98
CA TYR A 401 2.02 6.20 -7.42
C TYR A 401 1.65 7.63 -7.04
N CYS A 402 0.80 8.27 -7.84
CA CYS A 402 0.01 9.39 -7.35
C CYS A 402 -1.00 8.88 -6.32
N ALA A 403 -1.29 9.67 -5.29
CA ALA A 403 -2.41 9.39 -4.41
C ALA A 403 -3.73 9.42 -5.22
N ARG A 404 -4.65 8.49 -4.90
CA ARG A 404 -5.98 8.53 -5.51
C ARG A 404 -6.81 9.64 -4.86
N PRO A 405 -7.60 10.38 -5.65
CA PRO A 405 -8.57 11.31 -5.09
C PRO A 405 -9.78 10.51 -4.56
N THR A 406 -9.67 9.95 -3.37
CA THR A 406 -10.67 9.10 -2.75
C THR A 406 -11.06 9.70 -1.40
N GLY A 407 -12.36 9.97 -1.19
CA GLY A 407 -12.85 10.59 0.04
C GLY A 407 -12.21 11.97 0.30
N GLU A 408 -11.81 12.22 1.54
CA GLU A 408 -11.22 13.48 2.00
C GLU A 408 -9.73 13.63 1.61
N HIS A 409 -9.34 13.15 0.47
CA HIS A 409 -7.93 13.04 0.07
C HIS A 409 -7.23 14.36 -0.30
N GLY A 410 -7.90 15.49 -0.21
CA GLY A 410 -7.22 16.79 -0.26
C GLY A 410 -6.06 16.91 0.74
N TYR A 411 -6.16 16.23 1.87
CA TYR A 411 -5.10 16.18 2.88
C TYR A 411 -3.81 15.49 2.38
N PHE A 412 -3.96 14.41 1.61
CA PHE A 412 -2.84 13.59 1.17
C PHE A 412 -2.40 13.88 -0.27
N THR A 413 -3.16 14.63 -1.05
CA THR A 413 -2.83 14.89 -2.45
C THR A 413 -1.76 15.96 -2.58
N ALA A 414 -0.97 15.88 -3.63
CA ALA A 414 0.02 16.89 -4.00
C ALA A 414 -0.11 17.21 -5.49
N PRO A 415 0.27 18.42 -5.94
CA PRO A 415 0.28 18.77 -7.34
C PRO A 415 1.12 17.81 -8.18
N LEU A 416 0.64 17.44 -9.37
CA LEU A 416 1.36 16.58 -10.31
C LEU A 416 2.70 17.22 -10.73
N SER A 417 2.75 18.55 -10.80
CA SER A 417 3.96 19.33 -11.08
C SER A 417 5.05 19.06 -10.02
N ALA A 418 4.69 19.17 -8.73
CA ALA A 418 5.59 18.93 -7.62
C ALA A 418 6.03 17.45 -7.56
N MET A 419 5.09 16.51 -7.70
CA MET A 419 5.42 15.07 -7.75
C MET A 419 6.38 14.75 -8.89
N SER A 420 6.17 15.33 -10.09
CA SER A 420 7.05 15.14 -11.26
C SER A 420 8.47 15.67 -10.99
N GLU A 421 8.61 16.82 -10.34
CA GLU A 421 9.91 17.39 -10.00
C GLU A 421 10.65 16.53 -8.96
N ILE A 422 9.95 16.11 -7.90
CA ILE A 422 10.49 15.19 -6.88
C ILE A 422 10.97 13.89 -7.54
N PHE A 423 10.12 13.28 -8.38
CA PHE A 423 10.48 12.06 -9.09
C PHE A 423 11.72 12.25 -9.95
N GLY A 424 11.82 13.37 -10.67
CA GLY A 424 13.00 13.69 -11.47
C GLY A 424 14.28 13.76 -10.63
N LYS A 425 14.22 14.35 -9.42
CA LYS A 425 15.35 14.38 -8.47
C LYS A 425 15.72 12.99 -7.99
N VAL A 426 14.73 12.18 -7.60
CA VAL A 426 14.92 10.79 -7.16
C VAL A 426 15.56 9.95 -8.27
N TYR A 427 15.02 10.06 -9.49
CA TYR A 427 15.48 9.28 -10.63
C TYR A 427 16.94 9.59 -11.02
N ARG A 428 17.36 10.85 -10.93
CA ARG A 428 18.75 11.26 -11.20
C ARG A 428 19.73 10.86 -10.09
N SER A 429 19.25 10.76 -8.85
CA SER A 429 20.10 10.50 -7.68
C SER A 429 20.36 9.04 -7.40
N LEU A 430 19.52 8.13 -7.92
CA LEU A 430 19.67 6.70 -7.72
C LEU A 430 20.42 6.04 -8.90
N PRO A 431 21.25 5.03 -8.64
CA PRO A 431 21.84 4.21 -9.70
C PRO A 431 20.75 3.41 -10.44
N SER A 432 21.02 3.01 -11.68
CA SER A 432 20.03 2.43 -12.60
C SER A 432 19.16 1.32 -11.99
N LEU A 433 19.76 0.38 -11.27
CA LEU A 433 19.04 -0.73 -10.62
C LEU A 433 18.26 -0.33 -9.35
N GLY A 434 18.55 0.83 -8.77
CA GLY A 434 17.83 1.36 -7.62
C GLY A 434 16.68 2.31 -8.00
N ARG A 435 16.58 2.67 -9.27
CA ARG A 435 15.52 3.57 -9.76
C ARG A 435 14.16 2.87 -9.76
N PRO A 436 13.05 3.62 -9.57
CA PRO A 436 11.73 3.07 -9.83
C PRO A 436 11.64 2.50 -11.25
N SER A 437 11.05 1.32 -11.40
CA SER A 437 10.92 0.67 -12.71
C SER A 437 9.88 1.34 -13.62
N ARG A 438 9.04 2.21 -13.05
CA ARG A 438 8.00 2.97 -13.75
C ARG A 438 8.04 4.41 -13.28
N TYR A 439 7.62 5.35 -14.15
CA TYR A 439 7.36 6.74 -13.77
C TYR A 439 6.18 6.82 -12.80
N ILE A 440 5.94 8.03 -12.27
CA ILE A 440 4.78 8.25 -11.38
C ILE A 440 3.52 7.79 -12.08
N THR A 441 2.75 6.92 -11.43
CA THR A 441 1.64 6.23 -12.08
C THR A 441 0.34 6.47 -11.31
N MET A 442 -0.76 6.64 -12.02
CA MET A 442 -2.11 6.64 -11.48
C MET A 442 -2.97 5.60 -12.20
N THR A 443 -3.82 4.91 -11.43
CA THR A 443 -4.79 3.96 -11.99
C THR A 443 -6.14 4.63 -12.17
N SER A 444 -6.69 4.57 -13.38
CA SER A 444 -8.04 5.01 -13.75
C SER A 444 -8.87 3.83 -14.26
N SER A 445 -10.11 4.06 -14.70
CA SER A 445 -10.91 3.05 -15.38
C SER A 445 -10.24 2.57 -16.67
N ALA A 446 -9.60 3.44 -17.43
CA ALA A 446 -8.91 3.11 -18.67
C ALA A 446 -7.68 2.20 -18.46
N GLY A 447 -6.89 2.49 -17.43
CA GLY A 447 -5.62 1.77 -17.24
C GLY A 447 -4.76 2.36 -16.14
N LYS A 448 -3.48 2.05 -16.19
CA LYS A 448 -2.42 2.68 -15.38
C LYS A 448 -1.64 3.64 -16.25
N THR A 449 -1.85 4.93 -16.05
CA THR A 449 -1.20 6.01 -16.79
C THR A 449 0.02 6.51 -16.03
N SER A 450 1.16 6.62 -16.70
CA SER A 450 2.36 7.26 -16.19
C SER A 450 2.47 8.71 -16.61
N LEU A 451 2.85 9.57 -15.68
CA LEU A 451 3.32 10.92 -15.93
C LEU A 451 4.82 10.86 -16.23
N LEU A 452 5.19 11.03 -17.51
CA LEU A 452 6.59 10.95 -17.96
C LEU A 452 7.38 12.24 -17.69
N GLY A 453 6.67 13.36 -17.54
CA GLY A 453 7.24 14.67 -17.32
C GLY A 453 6.46 15.76 -18.04
N THR A 454 7.14 16.84 -18.40
CA THR A 454 6.55 17.98 -19.11
C THR A 454 7.32 18.29 -20.39
N VAL A 455 6.62 18.87 -21.37
CA VAL A 455 7.19 19.37 -22.63
C VAL A 455 6.60 20.73 -22.95
N THR A 456 7.32 21.55 -23.74
CA THR A 456 6.78 22.79 -24.30
C THR A 456 6.53 22.60 -25.80
N VAL A 457 5.28 22.75 -26.22
CA VAL A 457 4.85 22.62 -27.60
C VAL A 457 4.23 23.95 -28.02
N ASN A 458 4.74 24.59 -29.07
CA ASN A 458 4.25 25.87 -29.55
C ASN A 458 4.14 26.96 -28.45
N GLY A 459 5.13 27.00 -27.52
CA GLY A 459 5.16 27.94 -26.40
C GLY A 459 4.23 27.60 -25.23
N LYS A 460 3.44 26.54 -25.30
CA LYS A 460 2.56 26.05 -24.21
C LYS A 460 3.18 24.83 -23.53
N LYS A 461 3.19 24.82 -22.21
CA LYS A 461 3.63 23.67 -21.41
C LYS A 461 2.54 22.61 -21.38
N ALA A 462 2.93 21.36 -21.45
CA ALA A 462 2.03 20.20 -21.39
C ALA A 462 2.62 19.10 -20.51
N PHE A 463 1.76 18.29 -19.89
CA PHE A 463 2.13 17.00 -19.31
C PHE A 463 2.25 15.95 -20.41
N VAL A 464 3.25 15.07 -20.27
CA VAL A 464 3.49 13.93 -21.18
C VAL A 464 3.06 12.65 -20.48
N LEU A 465 2.14 11.94 -21.08
CA LEU A 465 1.47 10.78 -20.50
C LEU A 465 1.62 9.55 -21.40
N LYS A 466 1.62 8.37 -20.78
CA LYS A 466 1.62 7.07 -21.46
C LYS A 466 0.96 6.01 -20.58
N PHE A 467 0.22 5.08 -21.17
CA PHE A 467 -0.26 3.91 -20.45
C PHE A 467 0.86 2.90 -20.20
N ASN A 468 0.98 2.39 -18.96
CA ASN A 468 1.82 1.25 -18.62
C ASN A 468 1.06 -0.07 -18.74
N GLU A 469 -0.22 -0.03 -18.44
CA GLU A 469 -1.20 -1.12 -18.52
C GLU A 469 -2.54 -0.49 -18.88
N ALA A 470 -3.29 -1.09 -19.80
CA ALA A 470 -4.55 -0.55 -20.29
C ALA A 470 -5.58 -1.67 -20.54
N ARG A 471 -6.88 -1.30 -20.59
CA ARG A 471 -7.93 -2.23 -20.99
C ARG A 471 -7.79 -2.68 -22.44
N ASN A 472 -7.44 -1.74 -23.34
CA ASN A 472 -7.00 -2.05 -24.68
C ASN A 472 -5.48 -1.92 -24.74
N MET A 473 -4.80 -3.00 -25.12
CA MET A 473 -3.34 -3.08 -25.17
C MET A 473 -2.73 -2.11 -26.19
N GLU A 474 -3.44 -1.79 -27.28
CA GLU A 474 -2.98 -0.85 -28.31
C GLU A 474 -2.79 0.57 -27.77
N TRP A 475 -3.54 0.97 -26.74
CA TRP A 475 -3.34 2.28 -26.10
C TRP A 475 -1.97 2.44 -25.45
N MET A 476 -1.28 1.34 -25.18
CA MET A 476 0.06 1.37 -24.57
C MET A 476 1.14 1.82 -25.53
N ASP A 477 0.90 1.82 -26.83
CA ASP A 477 1.86 2.25 -27.84
C ASP A 477 1.89 3.79 -27.98
N GLU A 478 0.81 4.45 -27.57
CA GLU A 478 0.65 5.89 -27.70
C GLU A 478 1.27 6.68 -26.54
N VAL A 479 1.94 7.77 -26.89
CA VAL A 479 2.31 8.87 -25.99
C VAL A 479 1.38 10.03 -26.28
N TYR A 480 0.77 10.58 -25.24
CA TYR A 480 -0.20 11.66 -25.41
C TYR A 480 0.06 12.83 -24.46
N LEU A 481 -0.46 13.99 -24.82
CA LEU A 481 -0.27 15.22 -24.09
C LEU A 481 -1.57 15.67 -23.41
N ALA A 482 -1.40 16.24 -22.22
CA ALA A 482 -2.48 16.88 -21.50
C ALA A 482 -2.10 18.33 -21.15
N GLU A 483 -3.11 19.18 -20.97
CA GLU A 483 -2.91 20.54 -20.50
C GLU A 483 -2.11 20.56 -19.20
N TYR A 484 -1.14 21.48 -19.12
CA TYR A 484 -0.41 21.70 -17.88
C TYR A 484 -1.22 22.57 -16.94
N ASP A 485 -1.51 22.04 -15.78
CA ASP A 485 -2.07 22.76 -14.64
C ASP A 485 -1.12 22.56 -13.46
N GLU A 486 -0.63 23.65 -12.87
CA GLU A 486 0.34 23.62 -11.80
C GLU A 486 -0.25 23.03 -10.51
N GLU A 487 -1.56 23.21 -10.28
CA GLU A 487 -2.26 22.82 -9.07
C GLU A 487 -3.02 21.48 -9.19
N GLU A 488 -3.16 20.95 -10.41
CA GLU A 488 -3.87 19.69 -10.60
C GLU A 488 -3.13 18.53 -9.93
N ASN A 489 -3.85 17.76 -9.13
CA ASN A 489 -3.32 16.68 -8.31
C ASN A 489 -3.69 15.28 -8.79
N THR A 490 -4.45 15.16 -9.89
CA THR A 490 -4.88 13.87 -10.43
C THR A 490 -4.79 13.80 -11.95
N ILE A 491 -4.17 12.73 -12.46
CA ILE A 491 -4.08 12.47 -13.90
C ILE A 491 -5.47 12.31 -14.55
N ILE A 492 -6.46 11.85 -13.78
CA ILE A 492 -7.81 11.54 -14.30
C ILE A 492 -8.57 12.80 -14.75
N LYS A 493 -8.27 13.96 -14.17
CA LYS A 493 -8.94 15.23 -14.49
C LYS A 493 -8.22 16.06 -15.54
N LEU A 494 -7.03 15.63 -15.96
CA LEU A 494 -6.27 16.36 -16.97
C LEU A 494 -7.03 16.41 -18.28
N LYS A 495 -7.13 17.59 -18.84
CA LYS A 495 -7.73 17.81 -20.16
C LYS A 495 -6.73 17.49 -21.27
N PRO A 496 -7.19 17.05 -22.46
CA PRO A 496 -6.32 16.87 -23.59
C PRO A 496 -5.64 18.21 -23.99
N PHE A 497 -4.39 18.15 -24.41
CA PHE A 497 -3.64 19.33 -24.84
C PHE A 497 -4.24 19.94 -26.11
N GLU A 498 -4.78 19.11 -27.00
CA GLU A 498 -5.50 19.48 -28.21
C GLU A 498 -6.78 18.65 -28.33
N GLY A 499 -7.83 19.26 -28.88
CA GLY A 499 -9.13 18.61 -29.04
C GLY A 499 -9.99 18.68 -27.77
N SER A 500 -11.09 17.94 -27.77
CA SER A 500 -12.07 17.90 -26.68
C SER A 500 -12.00 16.64 -25.83
N GLU A 501 -11.34 15.61 -26.33
CA GLU A 501 -11.27 14.28 -25.71
C GLU A 501 -9.90 13.67 -25.93
N HIS A 502 -9.41 12.87 -24.98
CA HIS A 502 -8.25 12.02 -25.18
C HIS A 502 -8.54 10.88 -26.18
N PHE A 503 -7.52 10.41 -26.86
CA PHE A 503 -7.65 9.43 -27.96
C PHE A 503 -8.40 8.14 -27.59
N TYR A 504 -8.37 7.75 -26.31
CA TYR A 504 -8.95 6.49 -25.80
C TYR A 504 -10.38 6.65 -25.25
N GLU A 505 -10.88 7.86 -25.02
CA GLU A 505 -12.10 8.07 -24.21
C GLU A 505 -13.36 7.53 -24.90
N LYS A 506 -13.49 7.67 -26.23
CA LYS A 506 -14.64 7.13 -26.98
C LYS A 506 -14.72 5.60 -26.92
N GLU A 507 -13.58 4.95 -27.10
CA GLU A 507 -13.50 3.50 -27.04
C GLU A 507 -13.70 3.00 -25.59
N LEU A 508 -13.12 3.69 -24.61
CA LEU A 508 -13.33 3.40 -23.19
C LEU A 508 -14.82 3.40 -22.84
N ALA A 509 -15.57 4.41 -23.27
CA ALA A 509 -17.00 4.50 -23.02
C ALA A 509 -17.79 3.30 -23.62
N GLN A 510 -17.36 2.81 -24.79
CA GLN A 510 -17.95 1.60 -25.39
C GLN A 510 -17.63 0.34 -24.60
N ILE A 511 -16.36 0.20 -24.15
CA ILE A 511 -15.92 -0.92 -23.32
C ILE A 511 -16.67 -0.92 -21.99
N GLU A 512 -16.76 0.23 -21.30
CA GLU A 512 -17.46 0.36 -20.01
C GLU A 512 -18.94 -0.02 -20.17
N LYS A 513 -19.63 0.47 -21.21
CA LYS A 513 -21.03 0.13 -21.50
C LYS A 513 -21.23 -1.37 -21.76
N ALA A 514 -20.27 -2.03 -22.39
CA ALA A 514 -20.32 -3.48 -22.59
C ALA A 514 -20.15 -4.25 -21.27
N LEU A 515 -19.21 -3.80 -20.42
CA LEU A 515 -18.96 -4.39 -19.10
C LEU A 515 -20.11 -4.15 -18.12
N GLU A 516 -20.79 -3.00 -18.18
CA GLU A 516 -21.98 -2.73 -17.37
C GLU A 516 -23.09 -3.75 -17.60
N LYS A 517 -23.30 -4.19 -18.82
CA LYS A 517 -24.27 -5.25 -19.11
C LYS A 517 -23.92 -6.57 -18.42
N THR A 518 -22.64 -6.93 -18.41
CA THR A 518 -22.15 -8.13 -17.71
C THR A 518 -22.26 -7.97 -16.20
N SER A 519 -21.95 -6.77 -15.67
CA SER A 519 -22.10 -6.47 -14.23
C SER A 519 -23.55 -6.50 -13.77
N ALA A 520 -24.52 -6.06 -14.60
CA ALA A 520 -25.94 -6.15 -14.30
C ALA A 520 -26.40 -7.61 -14.14
N ILE A 521 -25.91 -8.52 -14.99
CA ILE A 521 -26.18 -9.96 -14.85
C ILE A 521 -25.63 -10.51 -13.52
N HIS A 522 -24.47 -10.04 -13.08
CA HIS A 522 -23.93 -10.40 -11.78
C HIS A 522 -24.83 -9.97 -10.61
N LEU A 523 -25.34 -8.75 -10.64
CA LEU A 523 -26.18 -8.20 -9.57
C LEU A 523 -27.54 -8.91 -9.46
N GLU A 524 -28.10 -9.34 -10.59
CA GLU A 524 -29.35 -10.10 -10.62
C GLU A 524 -29.22 -11.54 -10.07
N LYS A 525 -28.03 -12.14 -10.21
CA LYS A 525 -27.74 -13.51 -9.74
C LYS A 525 -27.13 -13.57 -8.32
N THR A 526 -26.64 -12.45 -7.78
CA THR A 526 -26.14 -12.43 -6.40
C THR A 526 -27.33 -12.35 -5.45
N PRO A 527 -27.59 -13.35 -4.59
CA PRO A 527 -28.61 -13.22 -3.56
C PRO A 527 -28.23 -12.02 -2.70
N THR A 528 -29.12 -11.05 -2.61
CA THR A 528 -29.03 -10.01 -1.60
C THR A 528 -28.90 -10.69 -0.25
N LEU A 529 -27.74 -10.60 0.41
CA LEU A 529 -27.58 -10.90 1.83
C LEU A 529 -28.38 -9.86 2.63
N LYS A 530 -29.71 -9.97 2.47
CA LYS A 530 -30.70 -9.36 3.35
C LYS A 530 -31.54 -10.52 3.87
N GLU A 531 -30.99 -11.14 4.95
CA GLU A 531 -31.75 -11.69 6.07
C GLU A 531 -30.79 -12.05 7.17
#